data_b8dae8136511c0d19db2ebe026ad3088
#
_entry.id   b8dae8136511c0d19db2ebe026ad3088
#
_cell.length_a   1.000
_cell.length_b   1.000
_cell.length_c   1.000
_cell.angle_alpha   90.00
_cell.angle_beta   90.00
_cell.angle_gamma   90.00
#
_symmetry.space_group_name_H-M   'P 1'
#
loop_
_entity.id
_entity.type
_entity.pdbx_description
1 polymer ?
#
loop_
_entity_poly.entity_id
_entity_poly.type
_entity_poly.pdbx_seq_one_letter_code
_entity_poly.pdbx_strand_id
1 'polypeptide(L)'
;MRIIKLVVLLLATGAIFQSFVLQAARSNDGRQTRQLSGFHAISVSSGIDLYLTQKNVEEVAVEAEPDDLDKIITKVEDGVLKIYIKDKSWLGMNWNKEPRKVYVSFKTIDKLDASAGSDVNSTSLLKLDKFDLDVSSGSDVRLELDAKQLRVESSSGSDVSLNGKAEVADVHASSGSDISAGDLETKKCSANVSSGSDIRIKVTEELEANASSGGDITYSGSPKVKNIRKSSGGDVSGR
;
A
#
# COMPACT_ATOMS: atom_id res chain seq x y z
N MET A 1 -51.89 -44.27 47.12
CA MET A 1 -51.61 -42.83 46.94
C MET A 1 -50.11 -42.69 46.72
N ARG A 2 -49.66 -42.67 45.45
CA ARG A 2 -48.24 -42.63 45.08
C ARG A 2 -47.94 -41.26 44.48
N ILE A 3 -47.10 -40.51 45.13
CA ILE A 3 -46.67 -39.16 44.71
C ILE A 3 -45.48 -39.36 43.72
N ILE A 4 -45.70 -38.99 42.48
CA ILE A 4 -44.67 -38.97 41.41
C ILE A 4 -43.92 -37.65 41.54
N LYS A 5 -42.62 -37.71 41.88
CA LYS A 5 -41.70 -36.55 41.84
C LYS A 5 -41.21 -36.36 40.43
N LEU A 6 -41.58 -35.28 39.80
CA LEU A 6 -41.07 -34.82 38.51
C LEU A 6 -39.68 -34.18 38.71
N VAL A 7 -38.63 -34.82 38.21
CA VAL A 7 -37.27 -34.26 38.17
C VAL A 7 -37.15 -33.49 36.86
N VAL A 8 -37.08 -32.17 36.92
CA VAL A 8 -36.79 -31.33 35.78
C VAL A 8 -35.25 -31.27 35.60
N LEU A 9 -34.76 -31.93 34.56
CA LEU A 9 -33.35 -31.87 34.17
C LEU A 9 -33.08 -30.64 33.31
N LEU A 10 -32.50 -29.58 33.90
CA LEU A 10 -32.02 -28.42 33.18
C LEU A 10 -30.72 -28.75 32.43
N LEU A 11 -30.82 -28.95 31.13
CA LEU A 11 -29.66 -29.03 30.23
C LEU A 11 -29.13 -27.61 29.98
N ALA A 12 -28.11 -27.22 30.74
CA ALA A 12 -27.32 -26.02 30.44
C ALA A 12 -26.36 -26.33 29.26
N THR A 13 -26.73 -25.93 28.07
CA THR A 13 -25.82 -25.95 26.91
C THR A 13 -24.82 -24.78 27.06
N GLY A 14 -23.71 -25.06 27.75
CA GLY A 14 -22.57 -24.15 27.75
C GLY A 14 -21.92 -24.16 26.38
N ALA A 15 -22.12 -23.09 25.63
CA ALA A 15 -21.34 -22.81 24.43
C ALA A 15 -19.89 -22.54 24.85
N ILE A 16 -19.04 -23.54 24.71
CA ILE A 16 -17.59 -23.37 24.88
C ILE A 16 -17.10 -22.62 23.66
N PHE A 17 -16.89 -21.30 23.82
CA PHE A 17 -16.09 -20.51 22.90
C PHE A 17 -14.64 -21.02 23.02
N GLN A 18 -14.28 -21.97 22.20
CA GLN A 18 -12.87 -22.29 21.97
C GLN A 18 -12.25 -21.17 21.17
N SER A 19 -11.58 -20.23 21.87
CA SER A 19 -10.65 -19.32 21.27
C SER A 19 -9.49 -20.16 20.68
N PHE A 20 -9.53 -20.41 19.39
CA PHE A 20 -8.39 -20.90 18.63
C PHE A 20 -7.30 -19.81 18.66
N VAL A 21 -6.39 -19.91 19.60
CA VAL A 21 -5.11 -19.23 19.51
C VAL A 21 -4.33 -19.96 18.42
N LEU A 22 -4.43 -19.43 17.19
CA LEU A 22 -3.65 -19.95 16.08
C LEU A 22 -2.19 -19.55 16.32
N GLN A 23 -1.40 -20.52 16.73
CA GLN A 23 0.02 -20.34 17.01
C GLN A 23 0.74 -20.13 15.67
N ALA A 24 1.39 -18.97 15.50
CA ALA A 24 2.21 -18.69 14.33
C ALA A 24 3.30 -19.77 14.21
N ALA A 25 3.40 -20.42 13.05
CA ALA A 25 4.47 -21.36 12.77
C ALA A 25 5.78 -20.59 12.65
N ARG A 26 6.69 -20.76 13.61
CA ARG A 26 8.05 -20.23 13.54
C ARG A 26 8.92 -21.24 12.78
N SER A 27 9.53 -20.80 11.69
CA SER A 27 10.67 -21.48 11.11
C SER A 27 11.96 -20.94 11.73
N ASN A 28 12.97 -21.80 11.90
CA ASN A 28 14.27 -21.43 12.49
C ASN A 28 15.12 -20.53 11.58
N ASP A 29 14.60 -20.16 10.41
CA ASP A 29 15.28 -19.39 9.35
C ASP A 29 14.90 -17.89 9.32
N GLY A 30 14.36 -17.35 10.42
CA GLY A 30 13.98 -15.92 10.48
C GLY A 30 12.69 -15.56 9.75
N ARG A 31 11.88 -16.57 9.34
CA ARG A 31 10.58 -16.35 8.68
C ARG A 31 9.41 -16.80 9.54
N GLN A 32 8.36 -16.00 9.61
CA GLN A 32 7.16 -16.26 10.37
C GLN A 32 5.91 -15.97 9.54
N THR A 33 5.04 -16.98 9.36
CA THR A 33 3.71 -16.78 8.75
C THR A 33 2.72 -16.34 9.83
N ARG A 34 1.91 -15.35 9.52
CA ARG A 34 0.87 -14.78 10.39
C ARG A 34 -0.48 -14.94 9.73
N GLN A 35 -1.42 -15.58 10.42
CA GLN A 35 -2.77 -15.82 9.90
C GLN A 35 -3.61 -14.55 10.08
N LEU A 36 -3.59 -13.70 9.07
CA LEU A 36 -4.34 -12.45 9.02
C LEU A 36 -5.16 -12.42 7.73
N SER A 37 -6.40 -12.00 7.84
CA SER A 37 -7.35 -11.97 6.73
C SER A 37 -8.42 -10.91 6.96
N GLY A 38 -9.25 -10.64 5.93
CA GLY A 38 -10.36 -9.70 6.01
C GLY A 38 -9.91 -8.24 5.91
N PHE A 39 -8.79 -7.96 5.25
CA PHE A 39 -8.35 -6.61 4.96
C PHE A 39 -8.61 -6.24 3.49
N HIS A 40 -8.97 -5.00 3.26
CA HIS A 40 -9.10 -4.39 1.95
C HIS A 40 -8.11 -3.25 1.73
N ALA A 41 -7.39 -2.84 2.77
CA ALA A 41 -6.37 -1.81 2.72
C ALA A 41 -5.09 -2.26 3.44
N ILE A 42 -3.94 -1.69 3.05
CA ILE A 42 -2.64 -1.97 3.66
C ILE A 42 -1.98 -0.64 4.05
N SER A 43 -1.41 -0.58 5.26
CA SER A 43 -0.58 0.54 5.71
C SER A 43 0.75 0.01 6.21
N VAL A 44 1.86 0.47 5.62
CA VAL A 44 3.22 0.08 5.98
C VAL A 44 4.05 1.29 6.41
N SER A 45 4.87 1.11 7.45
CA SER A 45 5.78 2.17 7.92
C SER A 45 6.99 1.61 8.65
N SER A 46 7.94 2.49 9.01
CA SER A 46 9.11 2.20 9.83
C SER A 46 10.22 1.42 9.11
N GLY A 47 10.50 1.73 7.84
CA GLY A 47 11.60 1.14 7.09
C GLY A 47 11.43 -0.36 6.85
N ILE A 48 10.22 -0.77 6.48
CA ILE A 48 9.88 -2.16 6.15
C ILE A 48 9.78 -2.32 4.64
N ASP A 49 10.43 -3.35 4.09
CA ASP A 49 10.30 -3.77 2.71
C ASP A 49 9.04 -4.63 2.54
N LEU A 50 8.04 -4.13 1.84
CA LEU A 50 6.78 -4.81 1.59
C LEU A 50 6.72 -5.38 0.18
N TYR A 51 6.43 -6.67 0.06
CA TYR A 51 6.23 -7.36 -1.21
C TYR A 51 4.78 -7.77 -1.37
N LEU A 52 4.12 -7.26 -2.40
CA LEU A 52 2.71 -7.47 -2.70
C LEU A 52 2.51 -8.49 -3.81
N THR A 53 1.66 -9.48 -3.56
CA THR A 53 1.29 -10.48 -4.58
C THR A 53 -0.23 -10.63 -4.62
N GLN A 54 -0.86 -10.38 -5.76
CA GLN A 54 -2.30 -10.66 -5.90
C GLN A 54 -2.54 -12.15 -6.16
N LYS A 55 -3.28 -12.81 -5.27
CA LYS A 55 -3.65 -14.23 -5.32
C LYS A 55 -5.06 -14.44 -4.80
N ASN A 56 -5.59 -15.66 -4.93
CA ASN A 56 -6.90 -16.02 -4.36
C ASN A 56 -6.87 -16.34 -2.85
N VAL A 57 -5.78 -16.02 -2.17
CA VAL A 57 -5.57 -16.29 -0.74
C VAL A 57 -4.93 -15.08 -0.07
N GLU A 58 -5.36 -14.80 1.16
CA GLU A 58 -4.75 -13.79 2.03
C GLU A 58 -3.71 -14.49 2.92
N GLU A 59 -2.48 -14.01 2.86
CA GLU A 59 -1.36 -14.55 3.65
C GLU A 59 -0.39 -13.41 3.97
N VAL A 60 0.12 -13.41 5.20
CA VAL A 60 1.16 -12.47 5.64
C VAL A 60 2.34 -13.27 6.16
N ALA A 61 3.53 -13.08 5.59
CA ALA A 61 4.76 -13.66 6.09
C ALA A 61 5.77 -12.55 6.39
N VAL A 62 6.42 -12.64 7.53
CA VAL A 62 7.46 -11.71 7.99
C VAL A 62 8.80 -12.42 7.96
N GLU A 63 9.82 -11.76 7.41
CA GLU A 63 11.20 -12.23 7.35
C GLU A 63 12.12 -11.16 7.93
N ALA A 64 12.83 -11.49 9.00
CA ALA A 64 13.76 -10.60 9.69
C ALA A 64 14.71 -11.41 10.57
N GLU A 65 15.70 -10.74 11.15
CA GLU A 65 16.51 -11.29 12.24
C GLU A 65 15.58 -11.84 13.35
N PRO A 66 15.91 -12.98 13.99
CA PRO A 66 15.06 -13.58 15.01
C PRO A 66 14.66 -12.61 16.13
N ASP A 67 15.57 -11.73 16.55
CA ASP A 67 15.34 -10.71 17.61
C ASP A 67 14.42 -9.57 17.15
N ASP A 68 14.21 -9.39 15.86
CA ASP A 68 13.36 -8.34 15.29
C ASP A 68 11.96 -8.83 14.87
N LEU A 69 11.75 -10.14 14.73
CA LEU A 69 10.46 -10.72 14.35
C LEU A 69 9.31 -10.29 15.27
N ASP A 70 9.55 -10.29 16.58
CA ASP A 70 8.53 -9.91 17.57
C ASP A 70 8.31 -8.38 17.67
N LYS A 71 9.23 -7.58 17.12
CA LYS A 71 9.11 -6.13 17.04
C LYS A 71 8.29 -5.66 15.84
N ILE A 72 8.26 -6.46 14.75
CA ILE A 72 7.45 -6.16 13.58
C ILE A 72 6.00 -6.54 13.88
N ILE A 73 5.16 -5.53 14.00
CA ILE A 73 3.73 -5.71 14.24
C ILE A 73 3.01 -5.82 12.91
N THR A 74 2.18 -6.84 12.78
CA THR A 74 1.20 -6.96 11.72
C THR A 74 -0.16 -7.26 12.37
N LYS A 75 -1.17 -6.46 12.07
CA LYS A 75 -2.51 -6.62 12.62
C LYS A 75 -3.54 -6.05 11.65
N VAL A 76 -4.74 -6.60 11.68
CA VAL A 76 -5.88 -6.03 10.94
C VAL A 76 -6.75 -5.25 11.92
N GLU A 77 -6.96 -3.97 11.64
CA GLU A 77 -7.86 -3.08 12.38
C GLU A 77 -8.71 -2.31 11.37
N ASP A 78 -10.01 -2.35 11.54
CA ASP A 78 -11.00 -1.67 10.67
C ASP A 78 -10.82 -2.00 9.17
N GLY A 79 -10.47 -3.26 8.86
CA GLY A 79 -10.21 -3.72 7.49
C GLY A 79 -8.86 -3.27 6.90
N VAL A 80 -7.99 -2.64 7.69
CA VAL A 80 -6.65 -2.23 7.29
C VAL A 80 -5.61 -3.16 7.89
N LEU A 81 -4.77 -3.78 7.05
CA LEU A 81 -3.57 -4.49 7.48
C LEU A 81 -2.48 -3.47 7.81
N LYS A 82 -2.22 -3.26 9.10
CA LYS A 82 -1.18 -2.35 9.61
C LYS A 82 0.12 -3.11 9.82
N ILE A 83 1.22 -2.61 9.25
CA ILE A 83 2.57 -3.20 9.29
C ILE A 83 3.55 -2.13 9.78
N TYR A 84 4.14 -2.32 10.95
CA TYR A 84 5.04 -1.31 11.54
C TYR A 84 5.93 -1.90 12.63
N ILE A 85 6.95 -1.15 13.09
CA ILE A 85 7.81 -1.54 14.22
C ILE A 85 7.25 -0.95 15.52
N LYS A 86 7.10 -1.78 16.55
CA LYS A 86 6.48 -1.43 17.84
C LYS A 86 7.27 -0.35 18.59
N ASP A 87 8.58 -0.45 18.63
CA ASP A 87 9.44 0.45 19.39
C ASP A 87 10.14 1.46 18.48
N LYS A 88 9.75 2.73 18.62
CA LYS A 88 10.38 3.86 17.92
C LYS A 88 11.66 4.35 18.59
N SER A 89 12.34 3.55 19.40
CA SER A 89 13.64 3.90 19.97
C SER A 89 14.72 3.85 18.89
N TRP A 90 14.74 4.86 18.02
CA TRP A 90 15.74 5.03 16.96
C TRP A 90 17.17 5.23 17.48
N LEU A 91 17.33 5.62 18.75
CA LEU A 91 18.63 5.82 19.41
C LEU A 91 19.44 4.53 19.63
N GLY A 92 18.86 3.34 19.40
CA GLY A 92 19.54 2.05 19.50
C GLY A 92 19.48 1.24 18.20
N MET A 93 19.00 1.79 17.10
CA MET A 93 18.90 1.05 15.84
C MET A 93 20.28 0.91 15.19
N ASN A 94 20.73 -0.33 15.09
CA ASN A 94 21.92 -0.66 14.29
C ASN A 94 21.53 -0.62 12.81
N TRP A 95 22.00 0.38 12.09
CA TRP A 95 21.74 0.60 10.66
C TRP A 95 22.30 -0.50 9.73
N ASN A 96 23.14 -1.41 10.27
CA ASN A 96 23.72 -2.53 9.55
C ASN A 96 22.90 -3.83 9.68
N LYS A 97 21.65 -3.78 10.12
CA LYS A 97 20.79 -4.98 10.22
C LYS A 97 20.26 -5.40 8.86
N GLU A 98 20.01 -6.72 8.74
CA GLU A 98 19.34 -7.32 7.60
C GLU A 98 17.97 -6.66 7.35
N PRO A 99 17.54 -6.58 6.07
CA PRO A 99 16.26 -5.98 5.70
C PRO A 99 15.09 -6.67 6.42
N ARG A 100 14.12 -5.88 6.85
CA ARG A 100 12.86 -6.35 7.44
C ARG A 100 11.83 -6.47 6.34
N LYS A 101 11.61 -7.70 5.88
CA LYS A 101 10.73 -7.98 4.75
C LYS A 101 9.38 -8.51 5.20
N VAL A 102 8.32 -8.00 4.59
CA VAL A 102 6.97 -8.51 4.78
C VAL A 102 6.38 -8.87 3.42
N TYR A 103 5.90 -10.08 3.29
CA TYR A 103 5.26 -10.58 2.08
C TYR A 103 3.77 -10.68 2.33
N VAL A 104 2.96 -10.01 1.53
CA VAL A 104 1.51 -10.00 1.64
C VAL A 104 0.89 -10.51 0.36
N SER A 105 0.14 -11.61 0.47
CA SER A 105 -0.77 -12.05 -0.58
C SER A 105 -2.18 -11.59 -0.26
N PHE A 106 -2.92 -11.13 -1.26
CA PHE A 106 -4.28 -10.63 -1.11
C PHE A 106 -5.14 -10.93 -2.34
N LYS A 107 -6.47 -10.92 -2.15
CA LYS A 107 -7.43 -11.09 -3.25
C LYS A 107 -7.68 -9.77 -3.97
N THR A 108 -8.08 -8.77 -3.23
CA THR A 108 -8.32 -7.40 -3.68
C THR A 108 -7.93 -6.43 -2.57
N ILE A 109 -7.40 -5.27 -2.96
CA ILE A 109 -7.21 -4.11 -2.09
C ILE A 109 -7.68 -2.86 -2.83
N ASP A 110 -8.11 -1.86 -2.10
CA ASP A 110 -8.53 -0.56 -2.62
C ASP A 110 -7.64 0.59 -2.14
N LYS A 111 -6.76 0.32 -1.15
CA LYS A 111 -5.86 1.34 -0.61
C LYS A 111 -4.50 0.78 -0.16
N LEU A 112 -3.44 1.59 -0.39
CA LEU A 112 -2.09 1.36 0.13
C LEU A 112 -1.51 2.67 0.66
N ASP A 113 -1.14 2.68 1.94
CA ASP A 113 -0.38 3.76 2.57
C ASP A 113 1.06 3.28 2.83
N ALA A 114 2.06 3.98 2.31
CA ALA A 114 3.47 3.73 2.57
C ALA A 114 4.15 4.97 3.16
N SER A 115 4.82 4.82 4.31
CA SER A 115 5.44 5.96 4.99
C SER A 115 6.69 5.60 5.77
N ALA A 116 7.40 6.62 6.22
CA ALA A 116 8.55 6.50 7.12
C ALA A 116 9.65 5.57 6.59
N GLY A 117 10.08 5.79 5.34
CA GLY A 117 11.21 5.10 4.70
C GLY A 117 10.94 3.64 4.36
N SER A 118 9.69 3.28 4.09
CA SER A 118 9.31 1.91 3.70
C SER A 118 9.35 1.74 2.19
N ASP A 119 9.83 0.58 1.73
CA ASP A 119 9.90 0.20 0.33
C ASP A 119 8.77 -0.76 -0.04
N VAL A 120 7.98 -0.47 -1.06
CA VAL A 120 6.89 -1.35 -1.51
C VAL A 120 7.09 -1.79 -2.95
N ASN A 121 7.00 -3.09 -3.19
CA ASN A 121 7.14 -3.66 -4.52
C ASN A 121 5.99 -4.64 -4.81
N SER A 122 5.36 -4.55 -5.98
CA SER A 122 4.50 -5.62 -6.47
C SER A 122 5.35 -6.72 -7.12
N THR A 123 5.03 -7.97 -6.82
CA THR A 123 5.67 -9.16 -7.42
C THR A 123 4.78 -9.81 -8.49
N SER A 124 3.64 -9.21 -8.77
CA SER A 124 2.69 -9.61 -9.82
C SER A 124 1.94 -8.39 -10.32
N LEU A 125 1.34 -8.48 -11.49
CA LEU A 125 0.37 -7.49 -11.97
C LEU A 125 -0.82 -7.42 -11.00
N LEU A 126 -1.10 -6.21 -10.49
CA LEU A 126 -2.23 -5.93 -9.61
C LEU A 126 -3.45 -5.49 -10.43
N LYS A 127 -4.52 -6.30 -10.43
CA LYS A 127 -5.79 -5.97 -11.09
C LYS A 127 -6.75 -5.36 -10.08
N LEU A 128 -7.08 -4.08 -10.28
CA LEU A 128 -7.76 -3.25 -9.28
C LEU A 128 -8.93 -2.50 -9.94
N ASP A 129 -10.07 -2.42 -9.26
CA ASP A 129 -11.18 -1.58 -9.75
C ASP A 129 -10.94 -0.12 -9.38
N LYS A 130 -10.82 0.16 -8.11
CA LYS A 130 -10.42 1.46 -7.54
C LYS A 130 -9.20 1.26 -6.66
N PHE A 131 -8.22 2.16 -6.77
CA PHE A 131 -7.03 2.08 -5.95
C PHE A 131 -6.52 3.46 -5.56
N ASP A 132 -6.41 3.67 -4.24
CA ASP A 132 -5.86 4.88 -3.64
C ASP A 132 -4.46 4.54 -3.09
N LEU A 133 -3.42 5.21 -3.59
CA LEU A 133 -2.03 5.05 -3.21
C LEU A 133 -1.51 6.33 -2.57
N ASP A 134 -1.19 6.28 -1.26
CA ASP A 134 -0.62 7.38 -0.50
C ASP A 134 0.83 7.05 -0.11
N VAL A 135 1.81 7.85 -0.54
CA VAL A 135 3.23 7.62 -0.29
C VAL A 135 3.87 8.86 0.29
N SER A 136 4.59 8.72 1.41
CA SER A 136 5.17 9.88 2.08
C SER A 136 6.43 9.56 2.89
N SER A 137 7.11 10.62 3.31
CA SER A 137 8.20 10.53 4.29
C SER A 137 9.36 9.63 3.84
N GLY A 138 9.83 9.84 2.61
CA GLY A 138 10.99 9.14 2.05
C GLY A 138 10.75 7.66 1.77
N SER A 139 9.52 7.29 1.44
CA SER A 139 9.15 5.91 1.06
C SER A 139 9.17 5.74 -0.44
N ASP A 140 9.55 4.56 -0.90
CA ASP A 140 9.62 4.19 -2.31
C ASP A 140 8.57 3.14 -2.66
N VAL A 141 7.81 3.37 -3.73
CA VAL A 141 6.78 2.42 -4.20
C VAL A 141 6.97 2.09 -5.67
N ARG A 142 7.03 0.79 -5.99
CA ARG A 142 7.11 0.28 -7.36
C ARG A 142 6.02 -0.74 -7.61
N LEU A 143 5.02 -0.39 -8.44
CA LEU A 143 3.89 -1.26 -8.73
C LEU A 143 3.68 -1.46 -10.23
N GLU A 144 3.34 -2.70 -10.58
CA GLU A 144 2.75 -3.03 -11.88
C GLU A 144 1.26 -3.26 -11.70
N LEU A 145 0.40 -2.48 -12.39
CA LEU A 145 -1.03 -2.49 -12.15
C LEU A 145 -1.90 -2.34 -13.43
N ASP A 146 -3.12 -2.85 -13.34
CA ASP A 146 -4.22 -2.64 -14.28
C ASP A 146 -5.43 -2.18 -13.47
N ALA A 147 -5.73 -0.88 -13.51
CA ALA A 147 -6.75 -0.25 -12.68
C ALA A 147 -7.81 0.46 -13.51
N LYS A 148 -9.08 0.45 -13.05
CA LYS A 148 -10.12 1.31 -13.65
C LYS A 148 -9.99 2.76 -13.14
N GLN A 149 -9.82 2.93 -11.84
CA GLN A 149 -9.63 4.23 -11.20
C GLN A 149 -8.40 4.17 -10.31
N LEU A 150 -7.46 5.06 -10.53
CA LEU A 150 -6.23 5.17 -9.78
C LEU A 150 -6.10 6.58 -9.22
N ARG A 151 -5.90 6.69 -7.91
CA ARG A 151 -5.47 7.92 -7.26
C ARG A 151 -4.08 7.71 -6.68
N VAL A 152 -3.18 8.66 -6.89
CA VAL A 152 -1.81 8.61 -6.36
C VAL A 152 -1.50 9.95 -5.70
N GLU A 153 -1.10 9.89 -4.44
CA GLU A 153 -0.56 11.04 -3.71
C GLU A 153 0.87 10.70 -3.26
N SER A 154 1.83 11.55 -3.62
CA SER A 154 3.23 11.42 -3.23
C SER A 154 3.72 12.72 -2.61
N SER A 155 4.37 12.64 -1.44
CA SER A 155 4.84 13.84 -0.74
C SER A 155 6.08 13.58 0.12
N SER A 156 6.74 14.68 0.54
CA SER A 156 7.81 14.62 1.53
C SER A 156 9.00 13.73 1.12
N GLY A 157 9.49 13.92 -0.11
CA GLY A 157 10.66 13.24 -0.64
C GLY A 157 10.47 11.76 -0.89
N SER A 158 9.26 11.33 -1.24
CA SER A 158 8.94 9.95 -1.61
C SER A 158 8.90 9.76 -3.11
N ASP A 159 9.21 8.54 -3.58
CA ASP A 159 9.27 8.19 -4.97
C ASP A 159 8.26 7.10 -5.34
N VAL A 160 7.50 7.33 -6.41
CA VAL A 160 6.51 6.37 -6.92
C VAL A 160 6.82 6.01 -8.36
N SER A 161 6.94 4.72 -8.65
CA SER A 161 7.13 4.18 -10.01
C SER A 161 5.98 3.24 -10.36
N LEU A 162 5.23 3.58 -11.42
CA LEU A 162 4.05 2.82 -11.85
C LEU A 162 4.18 2.36 -13.29
N ASN A 163 3.87 1.10 -13.52
CA ASN A 163 3.83 0.49 -14.84
C ASN A 163 2.47 -0.17 -15.09
N GLY A 164 2.08 -0.31 -16.35
CA GLY A 164 0.87 -1.03 -16.74
C GLY A 164 -0.22 -0.13 -17.32
N LYS A 165 -1.45 -0.17 -16.78
CA LYS A 165 -2.58 0.58 -17.34
C LYS A 165 -3.49 1.16 -16.27
N ALA A 166 -4.10 2.32 -16.58
CA ALA A 166 -5.22 2.88 -15.83
C ALA A 166 -6.25 3.50 -16.78
N GLU A 167 -7.53 3.31 -16.53
CA GLU A 167 -8.53 4.02 -17.35
C GLU A 167 -8.59 5.50 -16.97
N VAL A 168 -8.67 5.79 -15.67
CA VAL A 168 -8.66 7.15 -15.13
C VAL A 168 -7.60 7.23 -14.02
N ALA A 169 -6.74 8.22 -14.10
CA ALA A 169 -5.72 8.49 -13.08
C ALA A 169 -5.84 9.92 -12.54
N ASP A 170 -5.77 10.07 -11.22
CA ASP A 170 -5.63 11.33 -10.51
C ASP A 170 -4.32 11.31 -9.74
N VAL A 171 -3.36 12.15 -10.11
CA VAL A 171 -1.96 12.05 -9.69
C VAL A 171 -1.51 13.37 -9.07
N HIS A 172 -1.05 13.32 -7.83
CA HIS A 172 -0.59 14.48 -7.08
C HIS A 172 0.81 14.25 -6.52
N ALA A 173 1.73 15.18 -6.82
CA ALA A 173 3.07 15.18 -6.23
C ALA A 173 3.39 16.53 -5.61
N SER A 174 3.99 16.51 -4.41
CA SER A 174 4.37 17.74 -3.71
C SER A 174 5.58 17.53 -2.78
N SER A 175 6.20 18.65 -2.38
CA SER A 175 7.25 18.63 -1.36
C SER A 175 8.46 17.75 -1.73
N GLY A 176 8.96 17.92 -2.97
CA GLY A 176 10.15 17.24 -3.47
C GLY A 176 9.98 15.74 -3.68
N SER A 177 8.77 15.29 -4.04
CA SER A 177 8.47 13.89 -4.36
C SER A 177 8.35 13.69 -5.88
N ASP A 178 8.67 12.48 -6.35
CA ASP A 178 8.63 12.15 -7.77
C ASP A 178 7.63 11.04 -8.08
N ILE A 179 6.85 11.22 -9.16
CA ILE A 179 5.98 10.17 -9.70
C ILE A 179 6.40 9.83 -11.12
N SER A 180 6.98 8.65 -11.30
CA SER A 180 7.39 8.08 -12.57
C SER A 180 6.33 7.09 -13.09
N ALA A 181 5.38 7.57 -13.88
CA ALA A 181 4.31 6.80 -14.51
C ALA A 181 4.36 6.88 -16.06
N GLY A 182 5.55 7.07 -16.63
CA GLY A 182 5.74 7.10 -18.09
C GLY A 182 5.44 5.77 -18.78
N ASP A 183 5.52 4.66 -18.06
CA ASP A 183 5.17 3.31 -18.51
C ASP A 183 3.78 2.86 -18.04
N LEU A 184 3.02 3.75 -17.41
CA LEU A 184 1.61 3.57 -17.09
C LEU A 184 0.74 4.24 -18.16
N GLU A 185 0.13 3.44 -19.04
CA GLU A 185 -0.77 3.96 -20.07
C GLU A 185 -2.11 4.36 -19.45
N THR A 186 -2.43 5.66 -19.49
CA THR A 186 -3.72 6.17 -18.99
C THR A 186 -4.58 6.69 -20.14
N LYS A 187 -5.91 6.49 -20.06
CA LYS A 187 -6.84 7.14 -20.99
C LYS A 187 -7.06 8.58 -20.60
N LYS A 188 -7.44 8.82 -19.34
CA LYS A 188 -7.69 10.15 -18.78
C LYS A 188 -6.82 10.37 -17.55
N CYS A 189 -6.17 11.52 -17.48
CA CYS A 189 -5.31 11.86 -16.35
C CYS A 189 -5.53 13.30 -15.90
N SER A 190 -5.71 13.47 -14.58
CA SER A 190 -5.53 14.73 -13.87
C SER A 190 -4.19 14.67 -13.13
N ALA A 191 -3.25 15.54 -13.50
CA ALA A 191 -1.92 15.61 -12.90
C ALA A 191 -1.71 16.96 -12.24
N ASN A 192 -1.38 16.96 -10.95
CA ASN A 192 -1.15 18.16 -10.17
C ASN A 192 0.21 18.08 -9.49
N VAL A 193 1.07 19.05 -9.73
CA VAL A 193 2.41 19.08 -9.16
C VAL A 193 2.74 20.43 -8.53
N SER A 194 3.47 20.39 -7.42
CA SER A 194 3.93 21.61 -6.75
C SER A 194 5.21 21.38 -5.92
N SER A 195 5.80 22.49 -5.49
CA SER A 195 6.88 22.48 -4.48
C SER A 195 8.10 21.63 -4.87
N GLY A 196 8.59 21.81 -6.11
CA GLY A 196 9.79 21.15 -6.63
C GLY A 196 9.67 19.65 -6.79
N SER A 197 8.48 19.18 -7.14
CA SER A 197 8.18 17.76 -7.42
C SER A 197 8.04 17.52 -8.91
N ASP A 198 8.20 16.26 -9.35
CA ASP A 198 8.11 15.89 -10.75
C ASP A 198 7.05 14.81 -11.00
N ILE A 199 6.29 14.94 -12.09
CA ILE A 199 5.38 13.89 -12.58
C ILE A 199 5.74 13.55 -14.03
N ARG A 200 5.94 12.25 -14.33
CA ARG A 200 6.00 11.71 -15.68
C ARG A 200 4.82 10.79 -15.91
N ILE A 201 4.02 11.01 -16.97
CA ILE A 201 2.80 10.24 -17.25
C ILE A 201 2.58 10.02 -18.75
N LYS A 202 1.98 8.88 -19.13
CA LYS A 202 1.56 8.61 -20.50
C LYS A 202 0.05 8.68 -20.61
N VAL A 203 -0.48 9.58 -21.49
CA VAL A 203 -1.93 9.85 -21.63
C VAL A 203 -2.38 9.74 -23.07
N THR A 204 -3.51 9.07 -23.32
CA THR A 204 -3.99 8.79 -24.69
C THR A 204 -5.22 9.59 -25.11
N GLU A 205 -6.11 10.00 -24.19
CA GLU A 205 -7.38 10.64 -24.52
C GLU A 205 -7.51 12.07 -23.94
N GLU A 206 -7.38 12.24 -22.64
CA GLU A 206 -7.65 13.50 -21.95
C GLU A 206 -6.62 13.77 -20.84
N LEU A 207 -6.00 14.95 -20.89
CA LEU A 207 -5.02 15.42 -19.91
C LEU A 207 -5.47 16.75 -19.30
N GLU A 208 -5.62 16.78 -17.98
CA GLU A 208 -5.60 18.00 -17.18
C GLU A 208 -4.29 18.05 -16.42
N ALA A 209 -3.48 19.10 -16.59
CA ALA A 209 -2.18 19.24 -15.98
C ALA A 209 -2.02 20.61 -15.33
N ASN A 210 -1.73 20.61 -14.03
CA ASN A 210 -1.52 21.82 -13.25
C ASN A 210 -0.14 21.77 -12.59
N ALA A 211 0.76 22.67 -12.97
CA ALA A 211 2.10 22.77 -12.41
C ALA A 211 2.32 24.11 -11.73
N SER A 212 2.85 24.09 -10.52
CA SER A 212 3.11 25.29 -9.74
C SER A 212 4.33 25.16 -8.83
N SER A 213 4.82 26.30 -8.32
CA SER A 213 5.88 26.34 -7.31
C SER A 213 7.12 25.50 -7.66
N GLY A 214 7.58 25.61 -8.92
CA GLY A 214 8.75 24.89 -9.41
C GLY A 214 8.56 23.40 -9.62
N GLY A 215 7.34 22.91 -9.69
CA GLY A 215 7.05 21.50 -10.01
C GLY A 215 6.87 21.31 -11.51
N ASP A 216 7.30 20.15 -12.06
CA ASP A 216 7.31 19.88 -13.49
C ASP A 216 6.46 18.64 -13.85
N ILE A 217 5.67 18.76 -14.93
CA ILE A 217 4.93 17.63 -15.51
C ILE A 217 5.49 17.35 -16.91
N THR A 218 5.97 16.13 -17.12
CA THR A 218 6.31 15.64 -18.45
C THR A 218 5.30 14.58 -18.87
N TYR A 219 4.56 14.81 -19.94
CA TYR A 219 3.64 13.82 -20.47
C TYR A 219 4.06 13.29 -21.84
N SER A 220 3.72 12.03 -22.10
CA SER A 220 3.85 11.37 -23.41
C SER A 220 2.48 10.91 -23.91
N GLY A 221 2.42 10.50 -25.19
CA GLY A 221 1.17 10.13 -25.83
C GLY A 221 0.54 11.28 -26.61
N SER A 222 -0.70 11.11 -27.08
CA SER A 222 -1.37 12.09 -27.93
C SER A 222 -2.80 12.35 -27.45
N PRO A 223 -2.97 12.93 -26.25
CA PRO A 223 -4.31 13.23 -25.73
C PRO A 223 -5.01 14.25 -26.63
N LYS A 224 -6.27 13.96 -26.97
CA LYS A 224 -7.10 14.83 -27.84
C LYS A 224 -7.58 16.08 -27.12
N VAL A 225 -7.81 15.97 -25.81
CA VAL A 225 -8.20 17.09 -24.95
C VAL A 225 -7.04 17.37 -23.99
N LYS A 226 -6.63 18.66 -23.94
CA LYS A 226 -5.57 19.11 -23.04
C LYS A 226 -5.99 20.39 -22.34
N ASN A 227 -5.97 20.38 -21.02
CA ASN A 227 -6.15 21.56 -20.18
C ASN A 227 -4.88 21.73 -19.33
N ILE A 228 -4.04 22.68 -19.71
CA ILE A 228 -2.73 22.90 -19.09
C ILE A 228 -2.72 24.23 -18.39
N ARG A 229 -2.36 24.23 -17.10
CA ARG A 229 -2.16 25.42 -16.28
C ARG A 229 -0.76 25.41 -15.68
N LYS A 230 -0.07 26.54 -15.80
CA LYS A 230 1.27 26.75 -15.25
C LYS A 230 1.29 28.02 -14.42
N SER A 231 1.92 27.98 -13.25
CA SER A 231 2.09 29.15 -12.39
C SER A 231 3.36 29.04 -11.53
N SER A 232 3.82 30.15 -11.02
CA SER A 232 4.90 30.18 -10.00
C SER A 232 6.13 29.33 -10.35
N GLY A 233 6.58 29.36 -11.61
CA GLY A 233 7.77 28.63 -12.06
C GLY A 233 7.55 27.14 -12.34
N GLY A 234 6.31 26.65 -12.31
CA GLY A 234 6.01 25.28 -12.73
C GLY A 234 5.99 25.12 -14.24
N ASP A 235 6.37 23.95 -14.77
CA ASP A 235 6.36 23.65 -16.20
C ASP A 235 5.54 22.40 -16.55
N VAL A 236 4.98 22.38 -17.77
CA VAL A 236 4.31 21.22 -18.37
C VAL A 236 4.81 21.06 -19.80
N SER A 237 5.43 19.93 -20.10
CA SER A 237 6.02 19.62 -21.40
C SER A 237 5.52 18.28 -21.96
N GLY A 238 5.30 18.22 -23.29
CA GLY A 238 4.95 17.02 -24.02
C GLY A 238 6.16 16.42 -24.75
N ARG A 239 6.27 15.11 -24.80
CA ARG A 239 7.29 14.36 -25.56
C ARG A 239 6.65 13.52 -26.64
#